data_ec3c8edb8fc97e0ba85ec735f55b90bf
#
_entry.id   ec3c8edb8fc97e0ba85ec735f55b90bf
#
_cell.length_a   1.000
_cell.length_b   1.000
_cell.length_c   1.000
_cell.angle_alpha   90.00
_cell.angle_beta   90.00
_cell.angle_gamma   90.00
#
_symmetry.space_group_name_H-M   'P 1'
#
loop_
_entity.id
_entity.type
_entity.pdbx_description
1 polymer ?
#
loop_
_entity_poly.entity_id
_entity_poly.type
_entity_poly.pdbx_seq_one_letter_code
_entity_poly.pdbx_strand_id
1 'polypeptide(L)'
;MDVIHIPSFGRLKYVHHTINTFSHFQWATPLPSEKADSVITHLLACFAIMGIPFILKTDNAPAYVFHKLQVFLQQYNIQHITGIPGNSQGQAIIERANLTLKTQLLKQKGGNEPPQKTTFF
;
A
#
# COMPACT_ATOMS: atom_id res chain seq x y z
N MET A 1 0.86 -3.97 1.31
CA MET A 1 1.43 -2.60 1.40
C MET A 1 2.80 -2.67 2.02
N ASP A 2 3.71 -1.87 1.54
CA ASP A 2 5.11 -1.92 1.97
C ASP A 2 5.73 -0.52 1.91
N VAL A 3 6.89 -0.34 2.56
CA VAL A 3 7.62 0.93 2.55
C VAL A 3 9.03 0.66 2.04
N ILE A 4 9.44 1.43 1.05
CA ILE A 4 10.78 1.39 0.49
C ILE A 4 11.55 2.61 1.00
N HIS A 5 12.71 2.38 1.59
CA HIS A 5 13.57 3.46 2.08
C HIS A 5 14.55 3.85 0.97
N ILE A 6 14.43 5.07 0.47
CA ILE A 6 15.31 5.59 -0.58
C ILE A 6 15.98 6.87 -0.06
N PRO A 7 17.17 6.75 0.55
CA PRO A 7 17.83 7.91 1.18
C PRO A 7 18.10 9.07 0.22
N SER A 8 18.31 8.78 -1.06
CA SER A 8 18.58 9.82 -2.06
C SER A 8 17.39 10.74 -2.31
N PHE A 9 16.19 10.38 -1.86
CA PHE A 9 15.01 11.26 -1.97
C PHE A 9 14.99 12.37 -0.90
N GLY A 10 15.98 12.44 -0.04
CA GLY A 10 16.05 13.49 0.97
C GLY A 10 14.94 13.38 2.00
N ARG A 11 14.16 14.45 2.18
CA ARG A 11 13.10 14.47 3.18
C ARG A 11 12.00 13.45 2.92
N LEU A 12 11.69 13.18 1.67
CA LEU A 12 10.62 12.23 1.28
C LEU A 12 11.19 10.86 0.93
N LYS A 13 12.03 10.34 1.81
CA LYS A 13 12.82 9.13 1.55
C LYS A 13 12.07 7.82 1.79
N TYR A 14 10.86 7.87 2.32
CA TYR A 14 10.06 6.66 2.56
C TYR A 14 8.97 6.59 1.52
N VAL A 15 9.10 5.64 0.59
CA VAL A 15 8.11 5.46 -0.46
C VAL A 15 7.14 4.37 -0.03
N HIS A 16 5.92 4.77 0.24
CA HIS A 16 4.85 3.84 0.58
C HIS A 16 4.26 3.28 -0.70
N HIS A 17 4.15 1.97 -0.79
CA HIS A 17 3.79 1.29 -2.02
C HIS A 17 2.67 0.30 -1.77
N THR A 18 1.67 0.33 -2.63
CA THR A 18 0.51 -0.54 -2.54
C THR A 18 0.15 -1.07 -3.92
N ILE A 19 -0.23 -2.32 -4.00
CA ILE A 19 -0.73 -2.93 -5.22
C ILE A 19 -2.14 -3.45 -4.99
N ASN A 20 -3.03 -3.19 -5.96
CA ASN A 20 -4.35 -3.80 -6.00
C ASN A 20 -4.19 -5.17 -6.64
N THR A 21 -4.43 -6.23 -5.87
CA THR A 21 -4.17 -7.59 -6.34
C THR A 21 -5.14 -8.07 -7.42
N PHE A 22 -6.28 -7.41 -7.56
CA PHE A 22 -7.23 -7.72 -8.61
C PHE A 22 -6.80 -7.15 -9.96
N SER A 23 -6.55 -5.84 -10.00
CA SER A 23 -6.22 -5.14 -11.25
C SER A 23 -4.72 -5.11 -11.54
N HIS A 24 -3.88 -5.45 -10.55
CA HIS A 24 -2.43 -5.27 -10.57
C HIS A 24 -1.99 -3.82 -10.68
N PHE A 25 -2.90 -2.89 -10.50
CA PHE A 25 -2.58 -1.47 -10.44
C PHE A 25 -1.80 -1.18 -9.16
N GLN A 26 -0.76 -0.38 -9.27
CA GLN A 26 0.07 -0.05 -8.10
C GLN A 26 0.22 1.45 -7.97
N TRP A 27 0.35 1.89 -6.73
CA TRP A 27 0.50 3.30 -6.40
C TRP A 27 1.58 3.47 -5.35
N ALA A 28 2.41 4.48 -5.51
CA ALA A 28 3.47 4.78 -4.57
C ALA A 28 3.44 6.25 -4.20
N THR A 29 3.67 6.53 -2.92
CA THR A 29 3.70 7.88 -2.38
C THR A 29 4.98 8.08 -1.60
N PRO A 30 5.86 9.01 -2.01
CA PRO A 30 7.02 9.37 -1.20
C PRO A 30 6.57 10.24 -0.03
N LEU A 31 6.97 9.86 1.18
CA LEU A 31 6.54 10.51 2.41
C LEU A 31 7.72 10.64 3.37
N PRO A 32 7.63 11.56 4.35
CA PRO A 32 8.76 11.84 5.24
C PRO A 32 9.00 10.78 6.30
N SER A 33 8.06 9.87 6.53
CA SER A 33 8.21 8.86 7.57
C SER A 33 7.53 7.54 7.17
N GLU A 34 7.78 6.51 7.97
CA GLU A 34 7.09 5.23 7.86
C GLU A 34 6.07 5.03 8.98
N LYS A 35 5.72 6.11 9.69
CA LYS A 35 4.79 6.06 10.81
C LYS A 35 3.34 5.99 10.34
N ALA A 36 2.43 5.73 11.29
CA ALA A 36 1.01 5.55 11.00
C ALA A 36 0.39 6.75 10.25
N ASP A 37 0.79 7.98 10.57
CA ASP A 37 0.27 9.17 9.88
C ASP A 37 0.60 9.15 8.39
N SER A 38 1.82 8.75 8.05
CA SER A 38 2.23 8.63 6.64
C SER A 38 1.50 7.47 5.96
N VAL A 39 1.30 6.36 6.66
CA VAL A 39 0.52 5.23 6.13
C VAL A 39 -0.90 5.68 5.78
N ILE A 40 -1.54 6.43 6.67
CA ILE A 40 -2.89 6.95 6.44
C ILE A 40 -2.91 7.90 5.23
N THR A 41 -1.94 8.79 5.13
CA THR A 41 -1.82 9.71 3.99
C THR A 41 -1.73 8.93 2.68
N HIS A 42 -0.88 7.91 2.65
CA HIS A 42 -0.74 7.05 1.48
C HIS A 42 -2.04 6.33 1.14
N LEU A 43 -2.71 5.76 2.14
CA LEU A 43 -3.96 5.03 1.92
C LEU A 43 -5.07 5.93 1.40
N LEU A 44 -5.16 7.16 1.88
CA LEU A 44 -6.15 8.10 1.34
C LEU A 44 -5.91 8.38 -0.14
N ALA A 45 -4.67 8.51 -0.55
CA ALA A 45 -4.33 8.65 -1.96
C ALA A 45 -4.72 7.39 -2.75
N CYS A 46 -4.44 6.22 -2.20
CA CYS A 46 -4.82 4.95 -2.83
C CYS A 46 -6.34 4.85 -3.00
N PHE A 47 -7.11 5.25 -1.98
CA PHE A 47 -8.57 5.20 -2.05
C PHE A 47 -9.10 6.11 -3.15
N ALA A 48 -8.48 7.29 -3.33
CA ALA A 48 -8.88 8.22 -4.37
C ALA A 48 -8.61 7.69 -5.78
N ILE A 49 -7.59 6.86 -5.93
CA ILE A 49 -7.12 6.39 -7.24
C ILE A 49 -7.66 5.00 -7.56
N MET A 50 -7.67 4.11 -6.59
CA MET A 50 -7.98 2.69 -6.78
C MET A 50 -9.29 2.26 -6.11
N GLY A 51 -9.94 3.15 -5.37
CA GLY A 51 -11.10 2.80 -4.56
C GLY A 51 -10.72 2.23 -3.20
N ILE A 52 -11.73 1.95 -2.39
CA ILE A 52 -11.53 1.43 -1.03
C ILE A 52 -11.53 -0.10 -1.08
N PRO A 53 -10.48 -0.76 -0.56
CA PRO A 53 -10.42 -2.23 -0.60
C PRO A 53 -11.30 -2.85 0.49
N PHE A 54 -11.62 -4.12 0.34
CA PHE A 54 -12.21 -4.91 1.42
C PHE A 54 -11.14 -5.39 2.41
N ILE A 55 -9.95 -5.67 1.91
CA ILE A 55 -8.87 -6.27 2.70
C ILE A 55 -7.59 -5.51 2.44
N LEU A 56 -6.86 -5.21 3.51
CA LEU A 56 -5.51 -4.68 3.45
C LEU A 56 -4.57 -5.69 4.09
N LYS A 57 -3.56 -6.12 3.37
CA LYS A 57 -2.55 -7.03 3.87
C LYS A 57 -1.23 -6.29 4.07
N THR A 58 -0.65 -6.42 5.25
CA THR A 58 0.62 -5.82 5.62
C THR A 58 1.43 -6.80 6.44
N ASP A 59 2.69 -6.46 6.71
CA ASP A 59 3.45 -7.15 7.74
C ASP A 59 3.10 -6.60 9.12
N ASN A 60 3.86 -6.98 10.15
CA ASN A 60 3.66 -6.56 11.53
C ASN A 60 4.51 -5.35 11.93
N ALA A 61 4.93 -4.54 10.98
CA ALA A 61 5.69 -3.34 11.31
C ALA A 61 4.89 -2.45 12.28
N PRO A 62 5.56 -1.72 13.19
CA PRO A 62 4.87 -0.96 14.22
C PRO A 62 3.80 -0.01 13.70
N ALA A 63 4.05 0.64 12.57
CA ALA A 63 3.07 1.57 11.99
C ALA A 63 1.78 0.87 11.57
N TYR A 64 1.88 -0.37 11.11
CA TYR A 64 0.73 -1.11 10.61
C TYR A 64 -0.13 -1.69 11.73
N VAL A 65 0.45 -1.94 12.90
CA VAL A 65 -0.30 -2.47 14.04
C VAL A 65 -0.70 -1.36 15.03
N PHE A 66 -0.33 -0.13 14.76
CA PHE A 66 -0.60 0.98 15.64
C PHE A 66 -2.11 1.27 15.72
N HIS A 67 -2.56 1.63 16.93
CA HIS A 67 -3.99 1.83 17.19
C HIS A 67 -4.64 2.83 16.23
N LYS A 68 -3.95 3.93 15.94
CA LYS A 68 -4.48 4.96 15.06
C LYS A 68 -4.83 4.42 13.67
N LEU A 69 -3.99 3.55 13.12
CA LEU A 69 -4.27 2.93 11.84
C LEU A 69 -5.45 1.96 11.94
N GLN A 70 -5.54 1.20 13.03
CA GLN A 70 -6.65 0.27 13.21
C GLN A 70 -7.99 0.99 13.25
N VAL A 71 -8.07 2.11 13.96
CA VAL A 71 -9.27 2.93 14.00
C VAL A 71 -9.63 3.45 12.62
N PHE A 72 -8.64 3.95 11.88
CA PHE A 72 -8.83 4.43 10.51
C PHE A 72 -9.41 3.33 9.61
N LEU A 73 -8.83 2.14 9.65
CA LEU A 73 -9.30 1.03 8.81
C LEU A 73 -10.70 0.58 9.18
N GLN A 74 -11.05 0.60 10.47
CA GLN A 74 -12.40 0.27 10.91
C GLN A 74 -13.43 1.25 10.38
N GLN A 75 -13.09 2.52 10.30
CA GLN A 75 -14.00 3.54 9.77
C GLN A 75 -14.38 3.28 8.31
N TYR A 76 -13.50 2.64 7.57
CA TYR A 76 -13.73 2.30 6.16
C TYR A 76 -14.16 0.85 5.96
N ASN A 77 -14.42 0.12 7.04
CA ASN A 77 -14.81 -1.30 6.99
C ASN A 77 -13.78 -2.16 6.25
N ILE A 78 -12.51 -1.87 6.45
CA ILE A 78 -11.42 -2.62 5.84
C ILE A 78 -10.95 -3.69 6.81
N GLN A 79 -10.92 -4.93 6.36
CA GLN A 79 -10.32 -6.02 7.13
C GLN A 79 -8.81 -5.95 7.00
N HIS A 80 -8.11 -5.86 8.13
CA HIS A 80 -6.65 -5.79 8.15
C HIS A 80 -6.08 -7.16 8.51
N ILE A 81 -5.27 -7.70 7.63
CA ILE A 81 -4.58 -8.97 7.85
C ILE A 81 -3.09 -8.66 7.95
N THR A 82 -2.49 -8.98 9.11
CA THR A 82 -1.09 -8.71 9.37
C THR A 82 -0.34 -10.01 9.60
N GLY A 83 0.98 -9.92 9.42
CA GLY A 83 1.90 -10.91 9.98
C GLY A 83 1.60 -12.32 9.60
N ILE A 84 1.42 -12.59 8.33
CA ILE A 84 1.34 -13.96 7.87
C ILE A 84 2.78 -14.42 7.63
N PRO A 85 3.43 -15.04 8.64
CA PRO A 85 4.80 -15.52 8.48
C PRO A 85 4.81 -16.53 7.34
N GLY A 86 5.76 -16.37 6.42
CA GLY A 86 5.88 -17.29 5.32
C GLY A 86 4.91 -17.08 4.18
N ASN A 87 4.20 -15.94 4.12
CA ASN A 87 3.41 -15.60 2.96
C ASN A 87 4.33 -15.14 1.82
N SER A 88 5.09 -16.08 1.30
CA SER A 88 6.04 -15.80 0.22
C SER A 88 5.34 -15.32 -1.05
N GLN A 89 4.10 -15.71 -1.26
CA GLN A 89 3.34 -15.30 -2.43
C GLN A 89 3.01 -13.81 -2.40
N GLY A 90 2.57 -13.29 -1.26
CA GLY A 90 2.29 -11.88 -1.11
C GLY A 90 3.57 -11.06 -1.23
N GLN A 91 4.66 -11.52 -0.62
CA GLN A 91 5.96 -10.85 -0.73
C GLN A 91 6.46 -10.84 -2.17
N ALA A 92 6.29 -11.93 -2.90
CA ALA A 92 6.70 -12.00 -4.30
C ALA A 92 5.94 -11.01 -5.18
N ILE A 93 4.65 -10.79 -4.89
CA ILE A 93 3.86 -9.77 -5.60
C ILE A 93 4.44 -8.38 -5.35
N ILE A 94 4.72 -8.04 -4.09
CA ILE A 94 5.27 -6.74 -3.72
C ILE A 94 6.67 -6.56 -4.30
N GLU A 95 7.52 -7.57 -4.23
CA GLU A 95 8.87 -7.49 -4.78
C GLU A 95 8.86 -7.24 -6.28
N ARG A 96 8.02 -7.94 -7.02
CA ARG A 96 7.87 -7.71 -8.46
C ARG A 96 7.35 -6.31 -8.75
N ALA A 97 6.39 -5.84 -7.96
CA ALA A 97 5.87 -4.50 -8.10
C ALA A 97 6.96 -3.46 -7.86
N ASN A 98 7.82 -3.67 -6.86
CA ASN A 98 8.93 -2.77 -6.58
C ASN A 98 9.93 -2.72 -7.74
N LEU A 99 10.23 -3.86 -8.34
CA LEU A 99 11.18 -3.93 -9.46
C LEU A 99 10.68 -3.18 -10.69
N THR A 100 9.37 -3.16 -10.90
CA THR A 100 8.79 -2.53 -12.07
C THR A 100 8.28 -1.12 -11.81
N LEU A 101 8.39 -0.63 -10.57
CA LEU A 101 7.75 0.60 -10.14
C LEU A 101 8.09 1.79 -11.03
N LYS A 102 9.36 2.01 -11.33
CA LYS A 102 9.76 3.17 -12.13
C LYS A 102 9.15 3.14 -13.52
N THR A 103 9.10 1.98 -14.14
CA THR A 103 8.50 1.80 -15.45
C THR A 103 6.99 1.97 -15.39
N GLN A 104 6.37 1.39 -14.36
CA GLN A 104 4.93 1.45 -14.17
C GLN A 104 4.42 2.87 -13.94
N LEU A 105 5.15 3.68 -13.18
CA LEU A 105 4.74 5.06 -12.91
C LEU A 105 4.58 5.88 -14.18
N LEU A 106 5.41 5.63 -15.18
CA LEU A 106 5.34 6.35 -16.45
C LEU A 106 4.18 5.87 -17.32
N LYS A 107 3.70 4.67 -17.10
CA LYS A 107 2.63 4.06 -17.89
C LYS A 107 1.30 4.05 -17.17
N GLN A 108 1.24 4.66 -16.01
CA GLN A 108 0.01 4.63 -15.22
C GLN A 108 -1.13 5.28 -15.97
N LYS A 109 -2.16 4.52 -16.12
CA LYS A 109 -3.47 5.04 -16.54
C LYS A 109 -4.44 4.55 -15.50
N GLY A 110 -5.30 5.43 -15.03
CA GLY A 110 -6.31 5.02 -14.10
C GLY A 110 -7.08 3.84 -14.65
N GLY A 111 -7.12 2.76 -13.92
CA GLY A 111 -7.96 1.64 -14.29
C GLY A 111 -9.41 2.05 -14.18
N ASN A 112 -10.21 1.71 -15.18
CA ASN A 112 -11.65 1.93 -15.15
C ASN A 112 -12.39 0.71 -14.65
N GLU A 113 -11.69 -0.10 -13.86
CA GLU A 113 -12.28 -1.32 -13.33
C GLU A 113 -13.39 -0.97 -12.33
N PRO A 114 -14.54 -1.61 -12.44
CA PRO A 114 -15.56 -1.42 -11.43
C PRO A 114 -15.04 -1.90 -10.09
N PRO A 115 -15.44 -1.24 -9.00
CA PRO A 115 -14.99 -1.66 -7.69
C PRO A 115 -15.46 -3.10 -7.43
N GLN A 116 -14.50 -3.96 -7.18
CA GLN A 116 -14.71 -5.35 -6.81
C GLN A 116 -14.23 -5.53 -5.39
N LYS A 117 -14.37 -6.75 -4.87
CA LYS A 117 -13.80 -7.09 -3.58
C LYS A 117 -12.29 -7.11 -3.71
N THR A 118 -11.70 -5.94 -3.62
CA THR A 118 -10.27 -5.78 -3.86
C THR A 118 -9.47 -5.93 -2.58
N THR A 119 -8.25 -6.44 -2.74
CA THR A 119 -7.27 -6.55 -1.68
C THR A 119 -6.08 -5.70 -2.05
N PHE A 120 -5.63 -4.89 -1.10
CA PHE A 120 -4.38 -4.15 -1.24
C PHE A 120 -3.26 -4.90 -0.53
N PHE A 121 -2.16 -4.99 -1.23
CA PHE A 121 -0.89 -5.44 -0.68
C PHE A 121 0.07 -4.28 -0.58
#